data_dd7a1969654ad5bf37552d3fe6fb9dbd
#
_entry.id   dd7a1969654ad5bf37552d3fe6fb9dbd
#
_cell.length_a   1.000
_cell.length_b   1.000
_cell.length_c   1.000
_cell.angle_alpha   90.00
_cell.angle_beta   90.00
_cell.angle_gamma   90.00
#
_symmetry.space_group_name_H-M   'P 1'
#
loop_
_entity.id
_entity.type
_entity.pdbx_description
1 polymer ?
#
loop_
_entity_poly.entity_id
_entity_poly.type
_entity_poly.pdbx_seq_one_letter_code
_entity_poly.pdbx_strand_id
1 'polypeptide(L)'
;MCGIVGAIANRDVVPVLIEGLKRLEYRGYDSSGIAVIDRSAAQADVRRVRRTGRVAEMEKAAAAEGFDALLGIGHTRWATHGGVTEANAHPHISHGVALVHNGIIENHEEQREKLRALGYVFESQTDTEVIAHLMHHHLKGGDSLLTALQRTVKELTGAYALAVMSRAEPDHFVCARMGCPLLVGLGDGENFVASDVSAIVSSTRRVIFLEEGDTADIRRDGVQVFDENNQPIDRGVHLSDVSLASLELGPYRHFMQKEIHEQPRALGDTIEAAIDAGGFPAELFGKNAEAVLSGIEGVQILACGTSYYSGLTARYWIESISGLPCSVEIASEYRYRAAYANPRHLIVTISQSGETLDTMEALKYAKSLGHLHTLSICNVPESAIPRASELVCYTRAGAEIGVASTKAFTTQLAALFQLTVVLGKLHGRVDAAQEAEYLEQLRFLPGSVQHALNMEPQIAAWAERFARKSSALFLGRGLHYPIALEGALKLKEITYIHAEAYPAGELKHGPLALVDEDMPVVVIAPNDSLLEKVKSNMQEVRARGGELFVFADQDSNFVESEGVHVIRTPRHAGVLSPVVHTIPVQLLAYHTALARGTDVDKPRNLAKSVTVE
;
A
#
# COMPACT_ATOMS: atom_id res chain seq x y z
N MET A 1 2.83 -9.06 -2.53
CA MET A 1 2.86 -8.59 -3.94
C MET A 1 4.21 -8.84 -4.56
N CYS A 2 4.26 -9.10 -5.86
CA CYS A 2 5.50 -9.35 -6.59
C CYS A 2 6.09 -8.05 -7.18
N GLY A 3 7.38 -8.06 -7.54
CA GLY A 3 8.06 -6.97 -8.22
C GLY A 3 8.68 -7.41 -9.54
N ILE A 4 8.47 -6.64 -10.60
CA ILE A 4 9.06 -6.86 -11.93
C ILE A 4 10.04 -5.76 -12.26
N VAL A 5 11.20 -6.15 -12.80
CA VAL A 5 12.17 -5.27 -13.45
C VAL A 5 12.65 -5.95 -14.73
N GLY A 6 12.69 -5.21 -15.83
CA GLY A 6 13.35 -5.65 -17.06
C GLY A 6 14.18 -4.50 -17.64
N ALA A 7 15.25 -4.82 -18.32
CA ALA A 7 16.15 -3.84 -18.92
C ALA A 7 16.74 -4.34 -20.23
N ILE A 8 16.85 -3.43 -21.20
CA ILE A 8 17.66 -3.58 -22.40
C ILE A 8 18.55 -2.35 -22.54
N ALA A 9 19.87 -2.54 -22.70
CA ALA A 9 20.84 -1.45 -22.65
C ALA A 9 22.06 -1.72 -23.52
N ASN A 10 22.95 -0.72 -23.65
CA ASN A 10 24.30 -0.85 -24.25
C ASN A 10 25.36 -1.26 -23.22
N ARG A 11 24.96 -1.44 -21.96
CA ARG A 11 25.82 -1.85 -20.84
C ARG A 11 25.25 -3.12 -20.19
N ASP A 12 26.02 -3.76 -19.32
CA ASP A 12 25.55 -4.89 -18.55
C ASP A 12 24.31 -4.48 -17.72
N VAL A 13 23.20 -5.22 -17.89
CA VAL A 13 21.92 -4.96 -17.23
C VAL A 13 21.80 -5.64 -15.87
N VAL A 14 22.66 -6.61 -15.54
CA VAL A 14 22.57 -7.37 -14.29
C VAL A 14 22.58 -6.46 -13.04
N PRO A 15 23.47 -5.46 -12.93
CA PRO A 15 23.44 -4.52 -11.80
C PRO A 15 22.12 -3.73 -11.69
N VAL A 16 21.55 -3.34 -12.84
CA VAL A 16 20.27 -2.61 -12.88
C VAL A 16 19.12 -3.48 -12.38
N LEU A 17 19.08 -4.76 -12.82
CA LEU A 17 18.07 -5.72 -12.38
C LEU A 17 18.16 -5.95 -10.88
N ILE A 18 19.37 -6.21 -10.35
CA ILE A 18 19.59 -6.47 -8.92
C ILE A 18 19.18 -5.27 -8.07
N GLU A 19 19.62 -4.07 -8.45
CA GLU A 19 19.31 -2.85 -7.72
C GLU A 19 17.79 -2.55 -7.74
N GLY A 20 17.16 -2.71 -8.89
CA GLY A 20 15.72 -2.57 -9.04
C GLY A 20 14.94 -3.57 -8.18
N LEU A 21 15.37 -4.84 -8.15
CA LEU A 21 14.75 -5.87 -7.30
C LEU A 21 14.93 -5.58 -5.80
N LYS A 22 16.10 -5.08 -5.38
CA LYS A 22 16.31 -4.65 -3.98
C LYS A 22 15.33 -3.57 -3.57
N ARG A 23 15.03 -2.62 -4.47
CA ARG A 23 14.04 -1.56 -4.24
C ARG A 23 12.61 -2.06 -4.27
N LEU A 24 12.32 -3.18 -4.94
CA LEU A 24 11.00 -3.81 -4.95
C LEU A 24 10.83 -4.87 -3.86
N GLU A 25 11.86 -5.18 -3.08
CA GLU A 25 11.83 -6.26 -2.08
C GLU A 25 10.74 -6.06 -1.03
N TYR A 26 10.33 -4.80 -0.73
CA TYR A 26 9.20 -4.51 0.16
C TYR A 26 7.85 -5.03 -0.36
N ARG A 27 7.76 -5.31 -1.67
CA ARG A 27 6.57 -5.89 -2.30
C ARG A 27 6.49 -7.40 -2.20
N GLY A 28 7.65 -8.10 -2.16
CA GLY A 28 7.69 -9.56 -2.04
C GLY A 28 9.11 -10.03 -1.81
N TYR A 29 9.31 -10.97 -0.92
CA TYR A 29 10.62 -11.45 -0.47
C TYR A 29 10.67 -12.97 -0.20
N ASP A 30 9.67 -13.73 -0.68
CA ASP A 30 9.65 -15.20 -0.53
C ASP A 30 10.68 -15.87 -1.43
N SER A 31 10.87 -15.33 -2.62
CA SER A 31 11.93 -15.72 -3.55
C SER A 31 12.23 -14.61 -4.53
N SER A 32 13.40 -14.66 -5.15
CA SER A 32 13.84 -13.73 -6.19
C SER A 32 14.63 -14.45 -7.28
N GLY A 33 14.65 -13.86 -8.46
CA GLY A 33 15.45 -14.39 -9.57
C GLY A 33 15.55 -13.42 -10.74
N ILE A 34 16.56 -13.68 -11.56
CA ILE A 34 16.80 -13.00 -12.83
C ILE A 34 16.98 -14.02 -13.96
N ALA A 35 16.58 -13.65 -15.15
CA ALA A 35 16.99 -14.31 -16.38
C ALA A 35 17.56 -13.28 -17.34
N VAL A 36 18.62 -13.65 -18.06
CA VAL A 36 19.35 -12.79 -18.98
C VAL A 36 19.61 -13.52 -20.28
N ILE A 37 19.75 -12.77 -21.38
CA ILE A 37 20.36 -13.27 -22.61
C ILE A 37 21.85 -13.02 -22.52
N ASP A 38 22.59 -14.09 -22.19
CA ASP A 38 24.03 -14.06 -21.92
C ASP A 38 24.81 -14.08 -23.23
N ARG A 39 25.77 -13.14 -23.37
CA ARG A 39 26.66 -13.00 -24.52
C ARG A 39 27.93 -13.80 -24.39
N SER A 40 28.27 -14.30 -23.21
CA SER A 40 29.50 -15.06 -22.97
C SER A 40 29.50 -16.44 -23.63
N ALA A 41 28.32 -16.94 -24.03
CA ALA A 41 28.16 -18.18 -24.76
C ALA A 41 28.43 -17.99 -26.28
N ALA A 42 28.88 -19.04 -26.96
CA ALA A 42 29.11 -19.04 -28.41
C ALA A 42 27.83 -18.77 -29.25
N GLN A 43 26.66 -18.98 -28.64
CA GLN A 43 25.35 -18.57 -29.14
C GLN A 43 24.60 -17.96 -27.97
N ALA A 44 23.83 -16.89 -28.23
CA ALA A 44 22.98 -16.27 -27.20
C ALA A 44 22.03 -17.32 -26.61
N ASP A 45 22.08 -17.50 -25.31
CA ASP A 45 21.18 -18.40 -24.57
C ASP A 45 20.58 -17.71 -23.36
N VAL A 46 19.41 -18.19 -22.94
CA VAL A 46 18.73 -17.69 -21.74
C VAL A 46 19.32 -18.41 -20.52
N ARG A 47 20.02 -17.65 -19.68
CA ARG A 47 20.52 -18.13 -18.39
C ARG A 47 19.70 -17.53 -17.26
N ARG A 48 19.50 -18.30 -16.18
CA ARG A 48 18.63 -17.96 -15.07
C ARG A 48 19.28 -18.29 -13.72
N VAL A 49 19.10 -17.37 -12.74
CA VAL A 49 19.38 -17.61 -11.32
C VAL A 49 18.13 -17.33 -10.50
N ARG A 50 17.80 -18.23 -9.61
CA ARG A 50 16.66 -18.12 -8.67
C ARG A 50 17.12 -18.53 -7.27
N ARG A 51 16.59 -17.86 -6.23
CA ARG A 51 16.77 -18.26 -4.83
C ARG A 51 15.49 -18.01 -4.04
N THR A 52 15.25 -18.85 -3.06
CA THR A 52 14.29 -18.56 -1.99
C THR A 52 14.84 -17.49 -1.06
N GLY A 53 13.96 -16.67 -0.47
CA GLY A 53 14.36 -15.59 0.42
C GLY A 53 14.71 -14.29 -0.32
N ARG A 54 15.51 -13.46 0.35
CA ARG A 54 15.77 -12.08 -0.05
C ARG A 54 16.67 -11.96 -1.29
N VAL A 55 16.58 -10.80 -1.95
CA VAL A 55 17.36 -10.48 -3.16
C VAL A 55 18.88 -10.63 -2.94
N ALA A 56 19.38 -10.36 -1.73
CA ALA A 56 20.78 -10.52 -1.41
C ALA A 56 21.32 -11.96 -1.62
N GLU A 57 20.50 -12.99 -1.43
CA GLU A 57 20.90 -14.38 -1.68
C GLU A 57 20.97 -14.68 -3.20
N MET A 58 20.03 -14.15 -3.96
CA MET A 58 20.04 -14.22 -5.42
C MET A 58 21.22 -13.45 -6.01
N GLU A 59 21.53 -12.25 -5.49
CA GLU A 59 22.68 -11.44 -5.90
C GLU A 59 24.01 -12.19 -5.75
N LYS A 60 24.25 -12.85 -4.60
CA LYS A 60 25.44 -13.67 -4.39
C LYS A 60 25.56 -14.79 -5.43
N ALA A 61 24.44 -15.44 -5.74
CA ALA A 61 24.41 -16.49 -6.73
C ALA A 61 24.63 -15.95 -8.16
N ALA A 62 24.02 -14.82 -8.51
CA ALA A 62 24.22 -14.17 -9.81
C ALA A 62 25.67 -13.71 -10.02
N ALA A 63 26.31 -13.19 -8.97
CA ALA A 63 27.74 -12.81 -9.03
C ALA A 63 28.65 -14.01 -9.30
N ALA A 64 28.32 -15.20 -8.76
CA ALA A 64 29.08 -16.43 -9.01
C ALA A 64 28.94 -16.96 -10.46
N GLU A 65 27.81 -16.66 -11.13
CA GLU A 65 27.56 -17.06 -12.52
C GLU A 65 28.33 -16.22 -13.55
N GLY A 66 28.73 -14.98 -13.20
CA GLY A 66 29.53 -14.12 -14.06
C GLY A 66 28.80 -13.72 -15.35
N PHE A 67 27.52 -13.32 -15.26
CA PHE A 67 26.74 -12.88 -16.43
C PHE A 67 27.32 -11.64 -17.11
N ASP A 68 27.23 -11.60 -18.44
CA ASP A 68 27.46 -10.41 -19.29
C ASP A 68 26.25 -10.28 -20.25
N ALA A 69 25.33 -9.38 -19.95
CA ALA A 69 24.06 -9.34 -20.66
C ALA A 69 23.57 -7.91 -20.93
N LEU A 70 23.03 -7.71 -22.14
CA LEU A 70 22.40 -6.44 -22.55
C LEU A 70 20.86 -6.47 -22.44
N LEU A 71 20.29 -7.65 -22.19
CA LEU A 71 18.87 -7.87 -22.04
C LEU A 71 18.62 -8.83 -20.89
N GLY A 72 17.73 -8.45 -19.99
CA GLY A 72 17.32 -9.31 -18.87
C GLY A 72 16.04 -8.87 -18.21
N ILE A 73 15.45 -9.81 -17.49
CA ILE A 73 14.23 -9.63 -16.67
C ILE A 73 14.46 -10.19 -15.27
N GLY A 74 13.84 -9.59 -14.28
CA GLY A 74 13.97 -9.99 -12.89
C GLY A 74 12.68 -9.86 -12.12
N HIS A 75 12.59 -10.61 -11.02
CA HIS A 75 11.37 -10.73 -10.23
C HIS A 75 11.66 -10.94 -8.74
N THR A 76 10.85 -10.30 -7.89
CA THR A 76 10.68 -10.66 -6.48
C THR A 76 9.28 -11.23 -6.28
N ARG A 77 9.18 -12.40 -5.65
CA ARG A 77 7.93 -13.15 -5.55
C ARG A 77 7.33 -13.04 -4.16
N TRP A 78 6.04 -12.82 -4.14
CA TRP A 78 5.13 -13.14 -3.06
C TRP A 78 4.31 -14.35 -3.48
N ALA A 79 4.43 -15.47 -2.77
CA ALA A 79 3.82 -16.73 -3.19
C ALA A 79 2.29 -16.71 -3.03
N THR A 80 1.58 -16.86 -4.15
CA THR A 80 0.12 -17.06 -4.21
C THR A 80 -0.22 -18.50 -4.59
N HIS A 81 0.44 -19.05 -5.63
CA HIS A 81 0.28 -20.40 -6.12
C HIS A 81 1.57 -21.20 -6.00
N GLY A 82 1.53 -22.37 -5.37
CA GLY A 82 2.68 -23.20 -5.10
C GLY A 82 3.54 -22.72 -3.92
N GLY A 83 4.26 -23.66 -3.30
CA GLY A 83 5.11 -23.38 -2.12
C GLY A 83 6.29 -22.45 -2.42
N VAL A 84 6.94 -21.98 -1.34
CA VAL A 84 8.18 -21.18 -1.42
C VAL A 84 9.34 -22.13 -1.71
N THR A 85 9.61 -22.37 -3.00
CA THR A 85 10.70 -23.21 -3.51
C THR A 85 11.38 -22.54 -4.70
N GLU A 86 12.62 -22.92 -5.00
CA GLU A 86 13.31 -22.40 -6.20
C GLU A 86 12.60 -22.80 -7.50
N ALA A 87 11.94 -23.96 -7.56
CA ALA A 87 11.19 -24.41 -8.72
C ALA A 87 10.02 -23.45 -9.03
N ASN A 88 9.39 -22.92 -8.00
CA ASN A 88 8.26 -21.99 -8.09
C ASN A 88 8.70 -20.52 -8.17
N ALA A 89 9.99 -20.20 -8.03
CA ALA A 89 10.50 -18.84 -8.17
C ALA A 89 10.57 -18.43 -9.65
N HIS A 90 10.29 -17.14 -9.93
CA HIS A 90 10.44 -16.56 -11.26
C HIS A 90 11.91 -16.16 -11.51
N PRO A 91 12.31 -16.01 -12.78
CA PRO A 91 11.62 -16.24 -14.05
C PRO A 91 11.36 -17.71 -14.36
N HIS A 92 10.24 -17.99 -15.07
CA HIS A 92 9.99 -19.29 -15.68
C HIS A 92 10.54 -19.33 -17.11
N ILE A 93 11.01 -20.52 -17.54
CA ILE A 93 11.59 -20.70 -18.87
C ILE A 93 10.91 -21.87 -19.58
N SER A 94 10.51 -21.65 -20.84
CA SER A 94 10.05 -22.69 -21.75
C SER A 94 10.81 -22.59 -23.09
N HIS A 95 11.67 -23.56 -23.39
CA HIS A 95 12.38 -23.69 -24.68
C HIS A 95 13.05 -22.41 -25.19
N GLY A 96 13.68 -21.64 -24.28
CA GLY A 96 14.37 -20.40 -24.62
C GLY A 96 13.51 -19.14 -24.58
N VAL A 97 12.28 -19.25 -24.15
CA VAL A 97 11.42 -18.12 -23.74
C VAL A 97 11.49 -17.98 -22.22
N ALA A 98 11.84 -16.82 -21.71
CA ALA A 98 11.82 -16.52 -20.28
C ALA A 98 10.79 -15.44 -19.99
N LEU A 99 10.05 -15.59 -18.88
CA LEU A 99 9.08 -14.61 -18.46
C LEU A 99 8.98 -14.47 -16.93
N VAL A 100 8.53 -13.29 -16.52
CA VAL A 100 8.12 -12.96 -15.17
C VAL A 100 6.67 -12.47 -15.16
N HIS A 101 5.96 -12.71 -14.07
CA HIS A 101 4.53 -12.46 -13.93
C HIS A 101 4.20 -11.96 -12.53
N ASN A 102 3.46 -10.85 -12.46
CA ASN A 102 2.71 -10.43 -11.29
C ASN A 102 1.23 -10.63 -11.58
N GLY A 103 0.49 -11.28 -10.70
CA GLY A 103 -0.93 -11.52 -10.87
C GLY A 103 -1.35 -12.94 -10.58
N ILE A 104 -2.55 -13.29 -11.00
CA ILE A 104 -3.14 -14.63 -10.91
C ILE A 104 -3.87 -14.93 -12.21
N ILE A 105 -3.57 -16.08 -12.81
CA ILE A 105 -4.26 -16.59 -13.99
C ILE A 105 -5.33 -17.59 -13.53
N GLU A 106 -6.58 -17.19 -13.57
CA GLU A 106 -7.71 -17.96 -13.04
C GLU A 106 -7.96 -19.25 -13.83
N ASN A 107 -7.80 -19.21 -15.17
CA ASN A 107 -7.99 -20.38 -16.04
C ASN A 107 -6.71 -21.21 -16.24
N HIS A 108 -5.72 -21.10 -15.34
CA HIS A 108 -4.41 -21.76 -15.49
C HIS A 108 -4.51 -23.29 -15.55
N GLU A 109 -5.42 -23.94 -14.81
CA GLU A 109 -5.55 -25.40 -14.83
C GLU A 109 -6.09 -25.89 -16.19
N GLU A 110 -7.08 -25.21 -16.77
CA GLU A 110 -7.59 -25.53 -18.12
C GLU A 110 -6.46 -25.44 -19.17
N GLN A 111 -5.69 -24.37 -19.13
CA GLN A 111 -4.57 -24.17 -20.06
C GLN A 111 -3.45 -25.19 -19.80
N ARG A 112 -3.19 -25.55 -18.55
CA ARG A 112 -2.21 -26.58 -18.16
C ARG A 112 -2.55 -27.94 -18.76
N GLU A 113 -3.82 -28.36 -18.71
CA GLU A 113 -4.26 -29.62 -19.29
C GLU A 113 -4.12 -29.63 -20.83
N LYS A 114 -4.50 -28.53 -21.50
CA LYS A 114 -4.29 -28.38 -22.96
C LYS A 114 -2.81 -28.52 -23.33
N LEU A 115 -1.93 -27.83 -22.60
CA LEU A 115 -0.49 -27.86 -22.88
C LEU A 115 0.13 -29.22 -22.58
N ARG A 116 -0.31 -29.94 -21.54
CA ARG A 116 0.09 -31.32 -21.28
C ARG A 116 -0.28 -32.26 -22.42
N ALA A 117 -1.48 -32.07 -23.00
CA ALA A 117 -1.91 -32.85 -24.17
C ALA A 117 -1.04 -32.57 -25.40
N LEU A 118 -0.42 -31.38 -25.49
CA LEU A 118 0.54 -31.00 -26.53
C LEU A 118 1.99 -31.45 -26.21
N GLY A 119 2.22 -32.15 -25.09
CA GLY A 119 3.50 -32.69 -24.71
C GLY A 119 4.39 -31.79 -23.83
N TYR A 120 3.85 -30.67 -23.32
CA TYR A 120 4.59 -29.83 -22.39
C TYR A 120 4.69 -30.46 -21.01
N VAL A 121 5.88 -30.38 -20.41
CA VAL A 121 6.17 -30.88 -19.06
C VAL A 121 6.27 -29.70 -18.11
N PHE A 122 5.52 -29.74 -17.00
CA PHE A 122 5.50 -28.71 -15.98
C PHE A 122 6.44 -29.07 -14.83
N GLU A 123 7.33 -28.16 -14.48
CA GLU A 123 8.31 -28.31 -13.40
C GLU A 123 7.86 -27.61 -12.12
N SER A 124 6.95 -26.63 -12.24
CA SER A 124 6.46 -25.83 -11.13
C SER A 124 4.97 -26.03 -10.84
N GLN A 125 4.57 -25.55 -9.69
CA GLN A 125 3.17 -25.51 -9.26
C GLN A 125 2.49 -24.16 -9.57
N THR A 126 3.22 -23.24 -10.25
CA THR A 126 2.73 -21.88 -10.48
C THR A 126 1.77 -21.83 -11.69
N ASP A 127 0.86 -20.89 -11.67
CA ASP A 127 0.06 -20.48 -12.81
C ASP A 127 0.92 -19.87 -13.94
N THR A 128 2.03 -19.24 -13.58
CA THR A 128 2.95 -18.55 -14.48
C THR A 128 3.63 -19.45 -15.51
N GLU A 129 3.96 -20.69 -15.16
CA GLU A 129 4.60 -21.62 -16.11
C GLU A 129 3.71 -21.94 -17.31
N VAL A 130 2.39 -21.89 -17.12
CA VAL A 130 1.40 -22.00 -18.20
C VAL A 130 1.65 -20.94 -19.26
N ILE A 131 1.89 -19.70 -18.84
CA ILE A 131 2.14 -18.57 -19.77
C ILE A 131 3.41 -18.83 -20.58
N ALA A 132 4.48 -19.32 -19.92
CA ALA A 132 5.75 -19.63 -20.60
C ALA A 132 5.57 -20.67 -21.72
N HIS A 133 4.77 -21.70 -21.45
CA HIS A 133 4.48 -22.73 -22.43
C HIS A 133 3.54 -22.23 -23.55
N LEU A 134 2.54 -21.42 -23.26
CA LEU A 134 1.68 -20.78 -24.28
C LEU A 134 2.51 -19.89 -25.21
N MET A 135 3.38 -19.04 -24.67
CA MET A 135 4.30 -18.20 -25.44
C MET A 135 5.14 -19.05 -26.41
N HIS A 136 5.79 -20.10 -25.89
CA HIS A 136 6.57 -21.01 -26.75
C HIS A 136 5.70 -21.71 -27.80
N HIS A 137 4.46 -22.09 -27.46
CA HIS A 137 3.55 -22.73 -28.42
C HIS A 137 3.27 -21.85 -29.63
N HIS A 138 2.97 -20.56 -29.40
CA HIS A 138 2.74 -19.60 -30.47
C HIS A 138 3.99 -19.30 -31.28
N LEU A 139 5.15 -19.10 -30.63
CA LEU A 139 6.44 -18.92 -31.32
C LEU A 139 6.80 -20.11 -32.21
N LYS A 140 6.57 -21.35 -31.75
CA LYS A 140 6.75 -22.57 -32.55
C LYS A 140 5.83 -22.58 -33.79
N GLY A 141 4.67 -21.92 -33.71
CA GLY A 141 3.74 -21.72 -34.81
C GLY A 141 4.20 -20.70 -35.86
N GLY A 142 5.30 -19.99 -35.62
CA GLY A 142 5.87 -18.99 -36.52
C GLY A 142 5.54 -17.53 -36.21
N ASP A 143 4.91 -17.26 -35.05
CA ASP A 143 4.65 -15.89 -34.60
C ASP A 143 5.95 -15.18 -34.17
N SER A 144 6.00 -13.84 -34.28
CA SER A 144 7.00 -13.02 -33.60
C SER A 144 6.75 -12.99 -32.09
N LEU A 145 7.74 -12.57 -31.29
CA LEU A 145 7.63 -12.49 -29.82
C LEU A 145 6.42 -11.62 -29.40
N LEU A 146 6.23 -10.46 -30.06
CA LEU A 146 5.09 -9.58 -29.81
C LEU A 146 3.76 -10.25 -30.17
N THR A 147 3.66 -10.85 -31.35
CA THR A 147 2.43 -11.53 -31.80
C THR A 147 2.09 -12.71 -30.87
N ALA A 148 3.08 -13.48 -30.47
CA ALA A 148 2.92 -14.57 -29.52
C ALA A 148 2.37 -14.07 -28.17
N LEU A 149 2.87 -12.94 -27.65
CA LEU A 149 2.34 -12.31 -26.45
C LEU A 149 0.89 -11.89 -26.64
N GLN A 150 0.58 -11.16 -27.71
CA GLN A 150 -0.77 -10.67 -28.02
C GLN A 150 -1.81 -11.79 -28.20
N ARG A 151 -1.38 -12.96 -28.68
CA ARG A 151 -2.24 -14.17 -28.72
C ARG A 151 -2.38 -14.80 -27.34
N THR A 152 -1.26 -14.95 -26.64
CA THR A 152 -1.26 -15.53 -25.29
C THR A 152 -2.21 -14.80 -24.36
N VAL A 153 -2.13 -13.47 -24.28
CA VAL A 153 -2.98 -12.68 -23.36
C VAL A 153 -4.48 -12.79 -23.66
N LYS A 154 -4.87 -13.10 -24.90
CA LYS A 154 -6.28 -13.35 -25.27
C LYS A 154 -6.80 -14.70 -24.77
N GLU A 155 -5.92 -15.62 -24.43
CA GLU A 155 -6.28 -16.94 -23.89
C GLU A 155 -6.26 -16.96 -22.35
N LEU A 156 -5.76 -15.89 -21.71
CA LEU A 156 -5.68 -15.78 -20.27
C LEU A 156 -6.94 -15.11 -19.69
N THR A 157 -7.38 -15.63 -18.55
CA THR A 157 -8.41 -14.98 -17.70
C THR A 157 -7.77 -14.65 -16.37
N GLY A 158 -7.97 -13.43 -15.87
CA GLY A 158 -7.42 -12.97 -14.59
C GLY A 158 -6.54 -11.73 -14.73
N ALA A 159 -5.79 -11.41 -13.68
CA ALA A 159 -4.92 -10.23 -13.62
C ALA A 159 -3.47 -10.61 -13.90
N TYR A 160 -2.78 -9.80 -14.71
CA TYR A 160 -1.37 -10.01 -15.01
C TYR A 160 -0.61 -8.72 -15.33
N ALA A 161 0.66 -8.69 -14.95
CA ALA A 161 1.71 -7.88 -15.54
C ALA A 161 2.85 -8.82 -15.97
N LEU A 162 3.22 -8.78 -17.23
CA LEU A 162 4.16 -9.72 -17.86
C LEU A 162 5.36 -8.97 -18.43
N ALA A 163 6.57 -9.52 -18.27
CA ALA A 163 7.72 -9.18 -19.09
C ALA A 163 8.32 -10.48 -19.65
N VAL A 164 8.52 -10.52 -20.97
CA VAL A 164 8.87 -11.72 -21.72
C VAL A 164 10.03 -11.44 -22.67
N MET A 165 11.02 -12.31 -22.67
CA MET A 165 12.13 -12.29 -23.64
C MET A 165 12.33 -13.66 -24.26
N SER A 166 12.94 -13.70 -25.43
CA SER A 166 13.23 -14.93 -26.17
C SER A 166 14.63 -14.93 -26.74
N ARG A 167 15.33 -16.09 -26.66
CA ARG A 167 16.63 -16.25 -27.33
C ARG A 167 16.54 -16.17 -28.85
N ALA A 168 15.36 -16.41 -29.42
CA ALA A 168 15.15 -16.33 -30.86
C ALA A 168 15.13 -14.88 -31.38
N GLU A 169 14.76 -13.94 -30.50
CA GLU A 169 14.69 -12.51 -30.79
C GLU A 169 15.41 -11.71 -29.67
N PRO A 170 16.77 -11.74 -29.63
CA PRO A 170 17.53 -11.25 -28.47
C PRO A 170 17.67 -9.73 -28.37
N ASP A 171 17.14 -8.99 -29.36
CA ASP A 171 17.33 -7.53 -29.47
C ASP A 171 16.18 -6.72 -28.87
N HIS A 172 15.17 -7.40 -28.32
CA HIS A 172 14.04 -6.76 -27.66
C HIS A 172 13.37 -7.71 -26.63
N PHE A 173 12.53 -7.15 -25.82
CA PHE A 173 11.60 -7.87 -24.98
C PHE A 173 10.21 -7.23 -25.05
N VAL A 174 9.20 -7.97 -24.68
CA VAL A 174 7.82 -7.52 -24.74
C VAL A 174 7.17 -7.57 -23.36
N CYS A 175 6.15 -6.75 -23.14
CA CYS A 175 5.39 -6.75 -21.92
C CYS A 175 3.89 -6.58 -22.16
N ALA A 176 3.09 -6.99 -21.18
CA ALA A 176 1.64 -6.86 -21.22
C ALA A 176 1.10 -6.54 -19.82
N ARG A 177 -0.03 -5.83 -19.77
CA ARG A 177 -0.69 -5.43 -18.54
C ARG A 177 -2.20 -5.68 -18.57
N MET A 178 -2.72 -6.28 -17.48
CA MET A 178 -4.14 -6.37 -17.15
C MET A 178 -4.26 -6.48 -15.61
N GLY A 179 -4.94 -5.54 -14.96
CA GLY A 179 -5.17 -5.55 -13.51
C GLY A 179 -3.96 -5.18 -12.64
N CYS A 180 -2.77 -5.66 -12.95
CA CYS A 180 -1.55 -5.39 -12.20
C CYS A 180 -0.76 -4.20 -12.76
N PRO A 181 -0.10 -3.36 -11.92
CA PRO A 181 0.65 -2.20 -12.40
C PRO A 181 1.89 -2.61 -13.21
N LEU A 182 2.10 -1.92 -14.34
CA LEU A 182 3.29 -2.03 -15.17
C LEU A 182 3.54 -0.72 -15.91
N LEU A 183 4.81 -0.33 -16.01
CA LEU A 183 5.25 0.86 -16.72
C LEU A 183 6.52 0.58 -17.53
N VAL A 184 6.77 1.42 -18.52
CA VAL A 184 7.99 1.41 -19.32
C VAL A 184 8.82 2.65 -18.99
N GLY A 185 10.10 2.47 -18.69
CA GLY A 185 11.07 3.54 -18.48
C GLY A 185 11.86 3.83 -19.75
N LEU A 186 12.00 5.13 -20.09
CA LEU A 186 12.74 5.58 -21.27
C LEU A 186 14.09 6.18 -20.87
N GLY A 187 15.17 5.52 -21.25
CA GLY A 187 16.54 5.99 -21.07
C GLY A 187 17.16 6.54 -22.35
N ASP A 188 18.47 6.74 -22.35
CA ASP A 188 19.26 7.13 -23.50
C ASP A 188 20.09 5.92 -23.98
N GLY A 189 19.66 5.28 -25.08
CA GLY A 189 20.21 4.01 -25.56
C GLY A 189 19.91 2.81 -24.63
N GLU A 190 18.96 2.96 -23.75
CA GLU A 190 18.48 1.91 -22.85
C GLU A 190 17.00 2.14 -22.50
N ASN A 191 16.23 1.05 -22.34
CA ASN A 191 14.83 1.11 -21.92
C ASN A 191 14.53 0.02 -20.90
N PHE A 192 13.48 0.25 -20.13
CA PHE A 192 13.17 -0.55 -18.95
C PHE A 192 11.67 -0.91 -18.91
N VAL A 193 11.35 -1.98 -18.21
CA VAL A 193 10.00 -2.24 -17.69
C VAL A 193 10.08 -2.42 -16.19
N ALA A 194 9.10 -1.91 -15.47
CA ALA A 194 9.00 -2.09 -14.03
C ALA A 194 7.54 -2.11 -13.55
N SER A 195 7.31 -2.80 -12.45
CA SER A 195 6.02 -2.74 -11.75
C SER A 195 5.88 -1.51 -10.85
N ASP A 196 6.97 -0.74 -10.65
CA ASP A 196 7.00 0.49 -9.86
C ASP A 196 8.18 1.36 -10.30
N VAL A 197 7.97 2.68 -10.34
CA VAL A 197 9.02 3.65 -10.73
C VAL A 197 10.26 3.56 -9.86
N SER A 198 10.11 3.25 -8.57
CA SER A 198 11.22 3.15 -7.62
C SER A 198 12.31 2.17 -8.08
N ALA A 199 11.95 1.14 -8.83
CA ALA A 199 12.88 0.15 -9.35
C ALA A 199 13.89 0.72 -10.34
N ILE A 200 13.49 1.71 -11.16
CA ILE A 200 14.25 2.24 -12.29
C ILE A 200 14.62 3.71 -12.13
N VAL A 201 14.25 4.37 -11.05
CA VAL A 201 14.44 5.81 -10.83
C VAL A 201 15.91 6.24 -10.86
N SER A 202 16.86 5.33 -10.57
CA SER A 202 18.30 5.58 -10.72
C SER A 202 18.77 5.65 -12.17
N SER A 203 18.04 5.03 -13.09
CA SER A 203 18.35 5.00 -14.52
C SER A 203 17.55 6.03 -15.28
N THR A 204 16.25 6.17 -14.99
CA THR A 204 15.38 7.15 -15.64
C THR A 204 14.19 7.53 -14.79
N ARG A 205 13.72 8.77 -14.98
CA ARG A 205 12.46 9.29 -14.44
C ARG A 205 11.39 9.48 -15.52
N ARG A 206 11.76 9.25 -16.80
CA ARG A 206 10.83 9.34 -17.93
C ARG A 206 10.12 8.01 -18.07
N VAL A 207 8.80 7.98 -17.84
CA VAL A 207 8.02 6.75 -17.81
C VAL A 207 6.76 6.85 -18.68
N ILE A 208 6.34 5.71 -19.21
CA ILE A 208 5.04 5.51 -19.86
C ILE A 208 4.26 4.55 -18.97
N PHE A 209 3.13 4.98 -18.44
CA PHE A 209 2.21 4.09 -17.71
C PHE A 209 1.37 3.31 -18.71
N LEU A 210 1.40 1.98 -18.66
CA LEU A 210 0.54 1.14 -19.48
C LEU A 210 -0.87 1.12 -18.89
N GLU A 211 -1.88 1.02 -19.75
CA GLU A 211 -3.28 0.88 -19.38
C GLU A 211 -3.76 -0.58 -19.51
N GLU A 212 -5.00 -0.84 -19.13
CA GLU A 212 -5.60 -2.17 -19.18
C GLU A 212 -5.62 -2.71 -20.62
N GLY A 213 -5.09 -3.92 -20.81
CA GLY A 213 -5.01 -4.56 -22.11
C GLY A 213 -3.81 -4.13 -22.98
N ASP A 214 -3.01 -3.15 -22.53
CA ASP A 214 -1.84 -2.72 -23.29
C ASP A 214 -0.78 -3.81 -23.38
N THR A 215 -0.13 -3.86 -24.57
CA THR A 215 1.12 -4.60 -24.81
C THR A 215 2.19 -3.63 -25.31
N ALA A 216 3.47 -3.92 -25.09
CA ALA A 216 4.54 -3.09 -25.62
C ALA A 216 5.71 -3.94 -26.13
N ASP A 217 6.33 -3.47 -27.23
CA ASP A 217 7.62 -3.93 -27.77
C ASP A 217 8.69 -2.94 -27.32
N ILE A 218 9.70 -3.42 -26.59
CA ILE A 218 10.70 -2.60 -25.94
C ILE A 218 12.07 -2.96 -26.53
N ARG A 219 12.67 -1.98 -27.23
CA ARG A 219 14.00 -2.04 -27.85
C ARG A 219 14.91 -1.01 -27.22
N ARG A 220 16.20 -1.09 -27.50
CA ARG A 220 17.19 -0.11 -26.98
C ARG A 220 16.96 1.30 -27.49
N ASP A 221 16.49 1.41 -28.73
CA ASP A 221 16.33 2.66 -29.47
C ASP A 221 14.90 3.16 -29.54
N GLY A 222 13.93 2.40 -29.00
CA GLY A 222 12.53 2.81 -29.02
C GLY A 222 11.60 1.86 -28.28
N VAL A 223 10.40 2.37 -28.06
CA VAL A 223 9.29 1.65 -27.44
C VAL A 223 8.05 1.87 -28.29
N GLN A 224 7.32 0.80 -28.55
CA GLN A 224 6.02 0.86 -29.22
C GLN A 224 4.96 0.22 -28.31
N VAL A 225 3.95 1.00 -27.95
CA VAL A 225 2.79 0.52 -27.16
C VAL A 225 1.63 0.22 -28.12
N PHE A 226 0.86 -0.81 -27.78
CA PHE A 226 -0.33 -1.26 -28.50
C PHE A 226 -1.49 -1.41 -27.52
N ASP A 227 -2.69 -1.00 -27.91
CA ASP A 227 -3.91 -1.15 -27.12
C ASP A 227 -4.44 -2.60 -27.10
N GLU A 228 -5.57 -2.82 -26.44
CA GLU A 228 -6.26 -4.12 -26.36
C GLU A 228 -6.66 -4.71 -27.74
N ASN A 229 -6.79 -3.85 -28.77
CA ASN A 229 -7.10 -4.22 -30.14
C ASN A 229 -5.83 -4.43 -30.98
N ASN A 230 -4.64 -4.40 -30.37
CA ASN A 230 -3.33 -4.45 -31.01
C ASN A 230 -3.08 -3.29 -31.98
N GLN A 231 -3.69 -2.11 -31.74
CA GLN A 231 -3.40 -0.91 -32.51
C GLN A 231 -2.32 -0.10 -31.81
N PRO A 232 -1.34 0.43 -32.56
CA PRO A 232 -0.33 1.32 -31.98
C PRO A 232 -1.00 2.54 -31.33
N ILE A 233 -0.57 2.85 -30.10
CA ILE A 233 -1.10 3.97 -29.31
C ILE A 233 0.03 4.72 -28.62
N ASP A 234 -0.15 6.05 -28.48
CA ASP A 234 0.74 6.90 -27.68
C ASP A 234 0.10 7.16 -26.31
N ARG A 235 0.72 6.63 -25.26
CA ARG A 235 0.28 6.83 -23.86
C ARG A 235 0.90 8.07 -23.21
N GLY A 236 1.73 8.81 -23.94
CA GLY A 236 2.47 9.95 -23.41
C GLY A 236 3.61 9.57 -22.47
N VAL A 237 4.56 10.48 -22.33
CA VAL A 237 5.71 10.33 -21.43
C VAL A 237 5.52 11.22 -20.22
N HIS A 238 5.58 10.62 -19.04
CA HIS A 238 5.48 11.31 -17.76
C HIS A 238 6.87 11.43 -17.12
N LEU A 239 7.14 12.56 -16.47
CA LEU A 239 8.34 12.76 -15.67
C LEU A 239 7.99 12.50 -14.20
N SER A 240 8.47 11.39 -13.66
CA SER A 240 8.20 11.02 -12.27
C SER A 240 8.87 11.99 -11.29
N ASP A 241 8.16 12.34 -10.21
CA ASP A 241 8.65 13.15 -9.09
C ASP A 241 9.36 12.33 -8.00
N VAL A 242 9.41 11.01 -8.13
CA VAL A 242 10.13 10.14 -7.19
C VAL A 242 11.61 10.47 -7.22
N SER A 243 12.18 10.80 -6.04
CA SER A 243 13.61 11.08 -5.87
C SER A 243 14.31 9.93 -5.16
N LEU A 244 15.60 9.69 -5.49
CA LEU A 244 16.43 8.70 -4.80
C LEU A 244 16.52 8.99 -3.30
N ALA A 245 16.69 10.25 -2.92
CA ALA A 245 16.80 10.65 -1.51
C ALA A 245 15.56 10.28 -0.68
N SER A 246 14.38 10.25 -1.29
CA SER A 246 13.15 9.83 -0.59
C SER A 246 13.14 8.33 -0.26
N LEU A 247 13.91 7.54 -0.98
CA LEU A 247 14.02 6.07 -0.84
C LEU A 247 15.18 5.64 0.06
N GLU A 248 16.02 6.58 0.52
CA GLU A 248 17.14 6.29 1.42
C GLU A 248 16.70 6.28 2.89
N LEU A 249 17.32 5.40 3.68
CA LEU A 249 17.02 5.25 5.10
C LEU A 249 17.45 6.48 5.93
N GLY A 250 18.53 7.16 5.50
CA GLY A 250 19.10 8.29 6.23
C GLY A 250 19.66 7.89 7.60
N PRO A 251 19.47 8.71 8.65
CA PRO A 251 20.03 8.43 9.99
C PRO A 251 19.24 7.38 10.80
N TYR A 252 18.14 6.88 10.27
CA TYR A 252 17.25 5.97 10.97
C TYR A 252 17.70 4.50 10.85
N ARG A 253 17.30 3.67 11.78
CA ARG A 253 17.62 2.24 11.77
C ARG A 253 16.70 1.42 10.85
N HIS A 254 15.45 1.89 10.67
CA HIS A 254 14.39 1.23 9.91
C HIS A 254 13.55 2.26 9.16
N PHE A 255 12.94 1.86 8.05
CA PHE A 255 12.01 2.72 7.31
C PHE A 255 10.80 3.10 8.15
N MET A 256 10.22 2.17 8.89
CA MET A 256 9.09 2.50 9.77
C MET A 256 9.46 3.57 10.80
N GLN A 257 10.67 3.53 11.38
CA GLN A 257 11.13 4.59 12.28
C GLN A 257 11.21 5.94 11.56
N LYS A 258 11.85 5.96 10.39
CA LYS A 258 11.93 7.16 9.55
C LYS A 258 10.53 7.74 9.28
N GLU A 259 9.60 6.88 8.87
CA GLU A 259 8.23 7.26 8.49
C GLU A 259 7.41 7.75 9.68
N ILE A 260 7.59 7.19 10.88
CA ILE A 260 7.01 7.70 12.13
C ILE A 260 7.53 9.12 12.42
N HIS A 261 8.84 9.35 12.29
CA HIS A 261 9.46 10.65 12.56
C HIS A 261 9.24 11.69 11.44
N GLU A 262 8.90 11.27 10.23
CA GLU A 262 8.55 12.17 9.13
C GLU A 262 7.12 12.74 9.23
N GLN A 263 6.27 12.24 10.12
CA GLN A 263 4.86 12.64 10.19
C GLN A 263 4.63 14.15 10.37
N PRO A 264 5.41 14.90 11.18
CA PRO A 264 5.22 16.35 11.25
C PRO A 264 5.40 17.05 9.89
N ARG A 265 6.43 16.65 9.12
CA ARG A 265 6.67 17.19 7.78
C ARG A 265 5.57 16.74 6.80
N ALA A 266 5.27 15.43 6.78
CA ALA A 266 4.25 14.87 5.88
C ALA A 266 2.86 15.52 6.10
N LEU A 267 2.50 15.80 7.35
CA LEU A 267 1.29 16.55 7.68
C LEU A 267 1.38 17.98 7.17
N GLY A 268 2.52 18.66 7.34
CA GLY A 268 2.75 20.00 6.79
C GLY A 268 2.51 20.02 5.28
N ASP A 269 3.13 19.10 4.54
CA ASP A 269 3.00 18.96 3.08
C ASP A 269 1.54 18.65 2.65
N THR A 270 0.80 17.88 3.46
CA THR A 270 -0.61 17.53 3.20
C THR A 270 -1.55 18.73 3.35
N ILE A 271 -1.28 19.59 4.33
CA ILE A 271 -2.17 20.73 4.66
C ILE A 271 -1.73 22.06 4.01
N GLU A 272 -0.56 22.11 3.38
CA GLU A 272 0.06 23.31 2.82
C GLU A 272 -0.94 24.13 1.98
N ALA A 273 -1.64 23.47 1.05
CA ALA A 273 -2.56 24.16 0.14
C ALA A 273 -3.75 24.85 0.87
N ALA A 274 -4.25 24.27 1.96
CA ALA A 274 -5.29 24.90 2.78
C ALA A 274 -4.74 26.09 3.58
N ILE A 275 -3.52 25.95 4.12
CA ILE A 275 -2.84 27.00 4.87
C ILE A 275 -2.53 28.21 3.96
N ASP A 276 -2.03 27.96 2.75
CA ASP A 276 -1.71 29.01 1.77
C ASP A 276 -2.96 29.72 1.25
N ALA A 277 -4.06 28.99 1.08
CA ALA A 277 -5.36 29.55 0.71
C ALA A 277 -6.01 30.34 1.85
N GLY A 278 -5.53 30.21 3.09
CA GLY A 278 -6.14 30.80 4.27
C GLY A 278 -7.53 30.25 4.59
N GLY A 279 -7.84 29.01 4.17
CA GLY A 279 -9.14 28.37 4.34
C GLY A 279 -9.22 27.01 3.63
N PHE A 280 -10.42 26.49 3.48
CA PHE A 280 -10.67 25.19 2.84
C PHE A 280 -11.44 25.38 1.52
N PRO A 281 -10.77 25.71 0.41
CA PRO A 281 -11.41 25.77 -0.91
C PRO A 281 -11.73 24.34 -1.40
N ALA A 282 -12.83 24.19 -2.14
CA ALA A 282 -13.24 22.88 -2.67
C ALA A 282 -12.22 22.32 -3.68
N GLU A 283 -11.46 23.17 -4.33
CA GLU A 283 -10.43 22.86 -5.32
C GLU A 283 -9.30 22.00 -4.75
N LEU A 284 -9.15 21.90 -3.43
CA LEU A 284 -8.26 20.92 -2.76
C LEU A 284 -8.54 19.48 -3.23
N PHE A 285 -9.75 19.22 -3.72
CA PHE A 285 -10.22 17.90 -4.18
C PHE A 285 -10.38 17.82 -5.70
N GLY A 286 -10.01 18.86 -6.44
CA GLY A 286 -10.06 18.89 -7.90
C GLY A 286 -10.81 20.10 -8.45
N LYS A 287 -10.60 20.41 -9.72
CA LYS A 287 -11.12 21.66 -10.36
C LYS A 287 -12.65 21.82 -10.32
N ASN A 288 -13.40 20.70 -10.36
CA ASN A 288 -14.86 20.70 -10.38
C ASN A 288 -15.46 20.30 -9.02
N ALA A 289 -14.65 20.27 -7.96
CA ALA A 289 -15.06 19.70 -6.67
C ALA A 289 -16.23 20.47 -6.05
N GLU A 290 -16.29 21.80 -6.17
CA GLU A 290 -17.40 22.59 -5.64
C GLU A 290 -18.76 22.17 -6.23
N ALA A 291 -18.83 22.00 -7.57
CA ALA A 291 -20.06 21.60 -8.25
C ALA A 291 -20.49 20.17 -7.85
N VAL A 292 -19.55 19.26 -7.68
CA VAL A 292 -19.81 17.88 -7.27
C VAL A 292 -20.22 17.81 -5.80
N LEU A 293 -19.40 18.38 -4.91
CA LEU A 293 -19.55 18.24 -3.46
C LEU A 293 -20.75 19.01 -2.89
N SER A 294 -21.21 20.08 -3.56
CA SER A 294 -22.42 20.79 -3.14
C SER A 294 -23.72 20.01 -3.42
N GLY A 295 -23.70 19.08 -4.35
CA GLY A 295 -24.88 18.31 -4.79
C GLY A 295 -25.05 16.96 -4.09
N ILE A 296 -24.09 16.50 -3.28
CA ILE A 296 -24.16 15.18 -2.62
C ILE A 296 -25.11 15.19 -1.41
N GLU A 297 -25.68 14.02 -1.11
CA GLU A 297 -26.58 13.82 0.04
C GLU A 297 -26.00 12.91 1.11
N GLY A 298 -24.82 12.36 0.89
CA GLY A 298 -24.13 11.49 1.82
C GLY A 298 -22.79 11.01 1.27
N VAL A 299 -22.05 10.32 2.11
CA VAL A 299 -20.71 9.81 1.80
C VAL A 299 -20.64 8.31 2.05
N GLN A 300 -20.11 7.56 1.09
CA GLN A 300 -19.77 6.15 1.23
C GLN A 300 -18.25 6.01 1.09
N ILE A 301 -17.56 5.59 2.16
CA ILE A 301 -16.12 5.37 2.16
C ILE A 301 -15.84 3.89 1.93
N LEU A 302 -14.93 3.58 0.99
CA LEU A 302 -14.49 2.22 0.65
C LEU A 302 -12.97 2.12 0.79
N ALA A 303 -12.49 1.26 1.67
CA ALA A 303 -11.06 1.10 1.93
C ALA A 303 -10.75 -0.24 2.60
N CYS A 304 -9.45 -0.56 2.73
CA CYS A 304 -8.94 -1.75 3.42
C CYS A 304 -7.97 -1.36 4.53
N GLY A 305 -7.86 -2.20 5.57
CA GLY A 305 -6.84 -2.11 6.63
C GLY A 305 -6.76 -0.73 7.30
N THR A 306 -5.56 -0.21 7.42
CA THR A 306 -5.27 1.12 8.00
C THR A 306 -6.10 2.24 7.35
N SER A 307 -6.28 2.22 6.02
CA SER A 307 -7.11 3.20 5.31
C SER A 307 -8.59 3.08 5.66
N TYR A 308 -9.11 1.87 5.94
CA TYR A 308 -10.45 1.68 6.45
C TYR A 308 -10.63 2.33 7.84
N TYR A 309 -9.62 2.24 8.71
CA TYR A 309 -9.68 2.88 10.04
C TYR A 309 -9.61 4.41 9.96
N SER A 310 -8.90 4.97 8.99
CA SER A 310 -8.97 6.43 8.72
C SER A 310 -10.38 6.85 8.30
N GLY A 311 -11.05 6.05 7.47
CA GLY A 311 -12.44 6.25 7.09
C GLY A 311 -13.41 6.17 8.27
N LEU A 312 -13.21 5.22 9.18
CA LEU A 312 -14.03 5.12 10.41
C LEU A 312 -13.91 6.38 11.31
N THR A 313 -12.70 6.96 11.39
CA THR A 313 -12.50 8.24 12.08
C THR A 313 -13.24 9.37 11.37
N ALA A 314 -13.09 9.44 10.03
CA ALA A 314 -13.73 10.48 9.22
C ALA A 314 -15.27 10.45 9.31
N ARG A 315 -15.88 9.27 9.48
CA ARG A 315 -17.32 9.15 9.67
C ARG A 315 -17.82 10.02 10.82
N TYR A 316 -17.12 10.00 11.95
CA TYR A 316 -17.50 10.84 13.09
C TYR A 316 -17.42 12.33 12.75
N TRP A 317 -16.39 12.75 12.03
CA TRP A 317 -16.24 14.15 11.61
C TRP A 317 -17.31 14.55 10.59
N ILE A 318 -17.51 13.75 9.53
CA ILE A 318 -18.48 14.03 8.47
C ILE A 318 -19.89 14.18 9.07
N GLU A 319 -20.32 13.21 9.88
CA GLU A 319 -21.65 13.25 10.50
C GLU A 319 -21.81 14.45 11.46
N SER A 320 -20.80 14.75 12.29
CA SER A 320 -20.93 15.80 13.32
C SER A 320 -20.68 17.21 12.79
N ILE A 321 -19.78 17.39 11.83
CA ILE A 321 -19.37 18.72 11.32
C ILE A 321 -20.15 19.07 10.05
N SER A 322 -20.26 18.17 9.09
CA SER A 322 -20.96 18.47 7.83
C SER A 322 -22.45 18.14 7.88
N GLY A 323 -22.90 17.31 8.83
CA GLY A 323 -24.29 16.87 8.95
C GLY A 323 -24.74 15.90 7.85
N LEU A 324 -23.81 15.40 7.04
CA LEU A 324 -24.10 14.40 6.01
C LEU A 324 -24.02 12.98 6.58
N PRO A 325 -24.93 12.07 6.21
CA PRO A 325 -24.78 10.66 6.56
C PRO A 325 -23.52 10.07 5.92
N CYS A 326 -22.78 9.28 6.71
CA CYS A 326 -21.54 8.66 6.25
C CYS A 326 -21.52 7.18 6.63
N SER A 327 -21.30 6.32 5.65
CA SER A 327 -21.03 4.90 5.83
C SER A 327 -19.61 4.56 5.42
N VAL A 328 -19.02 3.56 6.08
CA VAL A 328 -17.65 3.10 5.81
C VAL A 328 -17.66 1.60 5.72
N GLU A 329 -17.17 1.06 4.61
CA GLU A 329 -17.15 -0.38 4.38
C GLU A 329 -15.76 -0.88 3.96
N ILE A 330 -15.47 -2.12 4.33
CA ILE A 330 -14.28 -2.83 3.86
C ILE A 330 -14.47 -3.12 2.37
N ALA A 331 -13.54 -2.70 1.55
CA ALA A 331 -13.67 -2.77 0.10
C ALA A 331 -13.80 -4.22 -0.42
N SER A 332 -13.08 -5.19 0.18
CA SER A 332 -13.20 -6.61 -0.16
C SER A 332 -14.59 -7.19 0.07
N GLU A 333 -15.35 -6.67 1.06
CA GLU A 333 -16.71 -7.12 1.34
C GLU A 333 -17.73 -6.39 0.46
N TYR A 334 -17.55 -5.08 0.25
CA TYR A 334 -18.44 -4.27 -0.55
C TYR A 334 -18.57 -4.78 -1.99
N ARG A 335 -17.48 -5.20 -2.60
CA ARG A 335 -17.43 -5.63 -4.02
C ARG A 335 -18.26 -6.89 -4.32
N TYR A 336 -18.58 -7.70 -3.31
CA TYR A 336 -19.28 -8.98 -3.50
C TYR A 336 -20.71 -9.01 -2.98
N ARG A 337 -21.11 -8.03 -2.18
CA ARG A 337 -22.47 -7.99 -1.68
C ARG A 337 -23.40 -7.23 -2.63
N ALA A 338 -24.71 -7.53 -2.60
CA ALA A 338 -25.72 -6.69 -3.21
C ALA A 338 -25.83 -5.37 -2.41
N ALA A 339 -25.13 -4.32 -2.89
CA ALA A 339 -25.12 -3.03 -2.23
C ALA A 339 -26.27 -2.15 -2.73
N TYR A 340 -26.89 -1.40 -1.80
CA TYR A 340 -27.80 -0.32 -2.18
C TYR A 340 -26.99 0.88 -2.69
N ALA A 341 -27.36 1.40 -3.85
CA ALA A 341 -26.74 2.58 -4.42
C ALA A 341 -27.65 3.80 -4.29
N ASN A 342 -27.11 4.91 -3.79
CA ASN A 342 -27.70 6.23 -3.94
C ASN A 342 -26.82 7.06 -4.89
N PRO A 343 -27.32 7.42 -6.11
CA PRO A 343 -26.54 8.17 -7.08
C PRO A 343 -25.95 9.49 -6.56
N ARG A 344 -26.58 10.08 -5.54
CA ARG A 344 -26.15 11.33 -4.90
C ARG A 344 -25.21 11.14 -3.70
N HIS A 345 -24.79 9.91 -3.41
CA HIS A 345 -23.71 9.69 -2.46
C HIS A 345 -22.35 9.80 -3.16
N LEU A 346 -21.42 10.51 -2.53
CA LEU A 346 -20.01 10.53 -2.92
C LEU A 346 -19.35 9.21 -2.51
N ILE A 347 -18.79 8.48 -3.46
CA ILE A 347 -17.91 7.35 -3.18
C ILE A 347 -16.50 7.89 -2.90
N VAL A 348 -16.01 7.66 -1.70
CA VAL A 348 -14.63 8.04 -1.32
C VAL A 348 -13.80 6.77 -1.19
N THR A 349 -12.77 6.63 -2.01
CA THR A 349 -11.78 5.57 -1.87
C THR A 349 -10.53 6.11 -1.18
N ILE A 350 -9.96 5.32 -0.27
CA ILE A 350 -8.74 5.69 0.46
C ILE A 350 -7.70 4.60 0.24
N SER A 351 -6.53 4.98 -0.29
CA SER A 351 -5.43 4.04 -0.53
C SER A 351 -4.07 4.76 -0.44
N GLN A 352 -3.12 4.16 0.27
CA GLN A 352 -1.75 4.67 0.28
C GLN A 352 -1.09 4.49 -1.09
N SER A 353 -1.16 3.28 -1.66
CA SER A 353 -0.51 2.95 -2.94
C SER A 353 -1.31 3.36 -4.17
N GLY A 354 -2.65 3.49 -4.04
CA GLY A 354 -3.56 3.66 -5.16
C GLY A 354 -3.68 2.45 -6.09
N GLU A 355 -3.15 1.29 -5.66
CA GLU A 355 -3.09 0.05 -6.43
C GLU A 355 -3.72 -1.14 -5.68
N THR A 356 -4.43 -0.90 -4.58
CA THR A 356 -5.09 -1.97 -3.81
C THR A 356 -6.24 -2.54 -4.62
N LEU A 357 -6.13 -3.82 -5.01
CA LEU A 357 -7.09 -4.46 -5.91
C LEU A 357 -8.52 -4.38 -5.40
N ASP A 358 -8.76 -4.79 -4.15
CA ASP A 358 -10.11 -4.76 -3.56
C ASP A 358 -10.73 -3.36 -3.59
N THR A 359 -9.93 -2.32 -3.33
CA THR A 359 -10.42 -0.93 -3.35
C THR A 359 -10.74 -0.49 -4.78
N MET A 360 -9.92 -0.88 -5.76
CA MET A 360 -10.16 -0.61 -7.18
C MET A 360 -11.43 -1.29 -7.67
N GLU A 361 -11.59 -2.58 -7.37
CA GLU A 361 -12.76 -3.34 -7.80
C GLU A 361 -14.05 -2.87 -7.08
N ALA A 362 -13.96 -2.48 -5.82
CA ALA A 362 -15.06 -1.85 -5.11
C ALA A 362 -15.49 -0.51 -5.76
N LEU A 363 -14.51 0.30 -6.22
CA LEU A 363 -14.78 1.54 -6.97
C LEU A 363 -15.48 1.25 -8.30
N LYS A 364 -14.99 0.29 -9.07
CA LYS A 364 -15.62 -0.14 -10.34
C LYS A 364 -17.03 -0.65 -10.10
N TYR A 365 -17.21 -1.47 -9.07
CA TYR A 365 -18.53 -1.98 -8.69
C TYR A 365 -19.49 -0.85 -8.29
N ALA A 366 -19.06 0.10 -7.46
CA ALA A 366 -19.88 1.26 -7.10
C ALA A 366 -20.34 2.05 -8.35
N LYS A 367 -19.45 2.29 -9.30
CA LYS A 367 -19.79 2.92 -10.58
C LYS A 367 -20.81 2.11 -11.38
N SER A 368 -20.68 0.79 -11.43
CA SER A 368 -21.62 -0.09 -12.13
C SER A 368 -23.02 -0.10 -11.50
N LEU A 369 -23.11 0.19 -10.20
CA LEU A 369 -24.37 0.36 -9.46
C LEU A 369 -25.05 1.72 -9.71
N GLY A 370 -24.39 2.66 -10.41
CA GLY A 370 -24.94 3.96 -10.77
C GLY A 370 -24.58 5.11 -9.83
N HIS A 371 -23.55 4.96 -8.97
CA HIS A 371 -22.99 6.09 -8.25
C HIS A 371 -22.35 7.07 -9.23
N LEU A 372 -22.73 8.36 -9.14
CA LEU A 372 -22.33 9.38 -10.11
C LEU A 372 -20.97 9.98 -9.78
N HIS A 373 -20.64 10.14 -8.49
CA HIS A 373 -19.50 10.93 -8.02
C HIS A 373 -18.52 10.08 -7.23
N THR A 374 -17.24 10.23 -7.54
CA THR A 374 -16.15 9.48 -6.93
C THR A 374 -14.99 10.40 -6.55
N LEU A 375 -14.43 10.21 -5.37
CA LEU A 375 -13.22 10.89 -4.88
C LEU A 375 -12.21 9.84 -4.43
N SER A 376 -10.95 10.01 -4.83
CA SER A 376 -9.84 9.22 -4.30
C SER A 376 -8.96 10.06 -3.38
N ILE A 377 -8.70 9.59 -2.17
CA ILE A 377 -7.64 10.10 -1.27
C ILE A 377 -6.48 9.13 -1.37
N CYS A 378 -5.38 9.55 -1.99
CA CYS A 378 -4.26 8.70 -2.33
C CYS A 378 -2.93 9.39 -2.09
N ASN A 379 -1.88 8.61 -1.81
CA ASN A 379 -0.54 9.17 -1.64
C ASN A 379 0.31 9.09 -2.93
N VAL A 380 0.08 8.09 -3.79
CA VAL A 380 0.87 7.89 -5.01
C VAL A 380 0.16 8.54 -6.20
N PRO A 381 0.72 9.60 -6.79
CA PRO A 381 0.18 10.21 -8.00
C PRO A 381 0.13 9.19 -9.15
N GLU A 382 -0.85 9.37 -10.05
CA GLU A 382 -0.99 8.61 -11.29
C GLU A 382 -1.19 7.08 -11.11
N SER A 383 -1.39 6.59 -9.89
CA SER A 383 -1.79 5.22 -9.61
C SER A 383 -3.21 4.93 -10.12
N ALA A 384 -3.59 3.66 -10.15
CA ALA A 384 -4.81 3.22 -10.85
C ALA A 384 -6.11 3.78 -10.23
N ILE A 385 -6.22 3.81 -8.89
CA ILE A 385 -7.43 4.29 -8.21
C ILE A 385 -7.68 5.80 -8.47
N PRO A 386 -6.69 6.71 -8.32
CA PRO A 386 -6.84 8.11 -8.72
C PRO A 386 -7.27 8.30 -10.18
N ARG A 387 -6.64 7.59 -11.12
CA ARG A 387 -7.01 7.69 -12.54
C ARG A 387 -8.46 7.24 -12.82
N ALA A 388 -8.97 6.32 -12.02
CA ALA A 388 -10.34 5.83 -12.13
C ALA A 388 -11.36 6.73 -11.39
N SER A 389 -10.95 7.76 -10.67
CA SER A 389 -11.81 8.63 -9.88
C SER A 389 -12.07 9.96 -10.58
N GLU A 390 -13.24 10.57 -10.32
CA GLU A 390 -13.61 11.90 -10.85
C GLU A 390 -12.84 13.02 -10.14
N LEU A 391 -12.74 12.93 -8.81
CA LEU A 391 -12.02 13.85 -7.95
C LEU A 391 -10.85 13.14 -7.28
N VAL A 392 -9.77 13.88 -7.02
CA VAL A 392 -8.56 13.32 -6.42
C VAL A 392 -7.96 14.29 -5.42
N CYS A 393 -7.60 13.76 -4.25
CA CYS A 393 -6.78 14.45 -3.26
C CYS A 393 -5.51 13.63 -2.98
N TYR A 394 -4.34 14.20 -3.24
CA TYR A 394 -3.06 13.59 -2.91
C TYR A 394 -2.58 14.01 -1.52
N THR A 395 -2.26 13.02 -0.67
CA THR A 395 -1.83 13.28 0.72
C THR A 395 -0.39 13.80 0.81
N ARG A 396 0.40 13.68 -0.25
CA ARG A 396 1.80 14.19 -0.32
C ARG A 396 2.70 13.72 0.83
N ALA A 397 2.42 12.54 1.38
CA ALA A 397 3.21 11.98 2.48
C ALA A 397 4.63 11.56 2.08
N GLY A 398 4.96 11.61 0.78
CA GLY A 398 6.19 11.06 0.24
C GLY A 398 6.18 9.53 0.21
N ALA A 399 7.32 8.92 -0.15
CA ALA A 399 7.44 7.46 -0.20
C ALA A 399 7.27 6.84 1.20
N GLU A 400 6.48 5.77 1.29
CA GLU A 400 6.31 4.95 2.48
C GLU A 400 6.66 3.50 2.13
N ILE A 401 7.77 3.00 2.69
CA ILE A 401 8.43 1.74 2.31
C ILE A 401 8.15 0.64 3.34
N GLY A 402 8.13 0.98 4.64
CA GLY A 402 7.76 0.05 5.70
C GLY A 402 6.41 -0.59 5.41
N VAL A 403 6.30 -1.93 5.54
CA VAL A 403 5.07 -2.66 5.23
C VAL A 403 3.90 -2.15 6.06
N ALA A 404 4.10 -1.96 7.37
CA ALA A 404 3.09 -1.38 8.25
C ALA A 404 3.00 0.14 8.02
N SER A 405 1.83 0.62 7.60
CA SER A 405 1.59 2.04 7.32
C SER A 405 1.66 2.90 8.59
N THR A 406 2.25 4.09 8.48
CA THR A 406 2.40 5.06 9.57
C THR A 406 2.00 6.47 9.14
N LYS A 407 2.88 7.19 8.42
CA LYS A 407 2.61 8.56 7.95
C LYS A 407 1.45 8.65 6.96
N ALA A 408 1.22 7.59 6.17
CA ALA A 408 0.08 7.54 5.27
C ALA A 408 -1.25 7.62 6.04
N PHE A 409 -1.36 6.98 7.21
CA PHE A 409 -2.55 7.04 8.04
C PHE A 409 -2.84 8.46 8.55
N THR A 410 -1.85 9.12 9.15
CA THR A 410 -2.04 10.47 9.70
C THR A 410 -2.30 11.50 8.63
N THR A 411 -1.69 11.38 7.45
CA THR A 411 -1.97 12.27 6.30
C THR A 411 -3.34 11.99 5.68
N GLN A 412 -3.81 10.73 5.66
CA GLN A 412 -5.20 10.41 5.28
C GLN A 412 -6.20 11.05 6.25
N LEU A 413 -5.96 11.00 7.56
CA LEU A 413 -6.80 11.70 8.54
C LEU A 413 -6.85 13.20 8.28
N ALA A 414 -5.70 13.84 8.00
CA ALA A 414 -5.66 15.27 7.68
C ALA A 414 -6.42 15.61 6.39
N ALA A 415 -6.29 14.80 5.33
CA ALA A 415 -7.03 14.99 4.08
C ALA A 415 -8.55 14.79 4.26
N LEU A 416 -8.95 13.77 5.03
CA LEU A 416 -10.36 13.50 5.36
C LEU A 416 -10.97 14.60 6.22
N PHE A 417 -10.20 15.18 7.14
CA PHE A 417 -10.65 16.33 7.92
C PHE A 417 -10.88 17.55 7.02
N GLN A 418 -9.96 17.84 6.10
CA GLN A 418 -10.13 18.91 5.12
C GLN A 418 -11.40 18.69 4.27
N LEU A 419 -11.65 17.46 3.79
CA LEU A 419 -12.89 17.10 3.09
C LEU A 419 -14.12 17.40 3.94
N THR A 420 -14.08 17.01 5.20
CA THR A 420 -15.18 17.24 6.14
C THR A 420 -15.53 18.71 6.29
N VAL A 421 -14.50 19.58 6.43
CA VAL A 421 -14.72 21.03 6.56
C VAL A 421 -15.27 21.62 5.26
N VAL A 422 -14.74 21.21 4.09
CA VAL A 422 -15.28 21.62 2.78
C VAL A 422 -16.75 21.24 2.65
N LEU A 423 -17.10 19.98 2.96
CA LEU A 423 -18.50 19.54 2.95
C LEU A 423 -19.37 20.35 3.91
N GLY A 424 -18.89 20.61 5.13
CA GLY A 424 -19.58 21.41 6.11
C GLY A 424 -19.88 22.83 5.64
N LYS A 425 -18.93 23.47 4.94
CA LYS A 425 -19.09 24.80 4.32
C LYS A 425 -20.13 24.76 3.19
N LEU A 426 -19.99 23.84 2.26
CA LEU A 426 -20.88 23.77 1.08
C LEU A 426 -22.33 23.44 1.48
N HIS A 427 -22.53 22.72 2.58
CA HIS A 427 -23.85 22.38 3.13
C HIS A 427 -24.34 23.33 4.25
N GLY A 428 -23.65 24.48 4.43
CA GLY A 428 -24.07 25.55 5.36
C GLY A 428 -24.01 25.17 6.84
N ARG A 429 -23.15 24.22 7.21
CA ARG A 429 -22.95 23.73 8.59
C ARG A 429 -21.71 24.29 9.27
N VAL A 430 -20.76 24.81 8.49
CA VAL A 430 -19.53 25.45 8.96
C VAL A 430 -19.55 26.91 8.49
N ASP A 431 -19.55 27.82 9.43
CA ASP A 431 -19.43 29.26 9.15
C ASP A 431 -17.95 29.71 9.10
N ALA A 432 -17.73 30.98 8.76
CA ALA A 432 -16.38 31.53 8.62
C ALA A 432 -15.56 31.52 9.94
N ALA A 433 -16.21 31.63 11.09
CA ALA A 433 -15.54 31.61 12.38
C ALA A 433 -15.08 30.18 12.73
N GLN A 434 -15.94 29.21 12.50
CA GLN A 434 -15.61 27.77 12.66
C GLN A 434 -14.55 27.32 11.67
N GLU A 435 -14.61 27.79 10.40
CA GLU A 435 -13.56 27.51 9.41
C GLU A 435 -12.21 28.03 9.89
N ALA A 436 -12.15 29.26 10.39
CA ALA A 436 -10.92 29.86 10.90
C ALA A 436 -10.35 29.07 12.11
N GLU A 437 -11.22 28.61 13.02
CA GLU A 437 -10.82 27.77 14.15
C GLU A 437 -10.24 26.42 13.68
N TYR A 438 -10.88 25.75 12.73
CA TYR A 438 -10.39 24.49 12.18
C TYR A 438 -9.05 24.66 11.44
N LEU A 439 -8.88 25.78 10.72
CA LEU A 439 -7.63 26.11 10.04
C LEU A 439 -6.49 26.35 11.05
N GLU A 440 -6.78 27.02 12.17
CA GLU A 440 -5.82 27.22 13.24
C GLU A 440 -5.40 25.90 13.89
N GLN A 441 -6.38 25.03 14.22
CA GLN A 441 -6.09 23.69 14.76
C GLN A 441 -5.22 22.88 13.79
N LEU A 442 -5.53 22.93 12.49
CA LEU A 442 -4.77 22.22 11.46
C LEU A 442 -3.33 22.76 11.36
N ARG A 443 -3.14 24.09 11.46
CA ARG A 443 -1.82 24.74 11.43
C ARG A 443 -0.91 24.28 12.58
N PHE A 444 -1.47 24.03 13.77
CA PHE A 444 -0.71 23.57 14.94
C PHE A 444 -0.49 22.06 14.96
N LEU A 445 -1.18 21.29 14.12
CA LEU A 445 -1.13 19.82 14.14
C LEU A 445 0.29 19.24 13.97
N PRO A 446 1.15 19.71 13.02
CA PRO A 446 2.52 19.19 12.90
C PRO A 446 3.34 19.37 14.19
N GLY A 447 3.19 20.52 14.86
CA GLY A 447 3.85 20.79 16.15
C GLY A 447 3.36 19.85 17.27
N SER A 448 2.04 19.59 17.33
CA SER A 448 1.47 18.66 18.31
C SER A 448 1.96 17.22 18.09
N VAL A 449 2.07 16.80 16.84
CA VAL A 449 2.65 15.50 16.48
C VAL A 449 4.14 15.41 16.85
N GLN A 450 4.91 16.49 16.62
CA GLN A 450 6.31 16.54 17.05
C GLN A 450 6.44 16.41 18.57
N HIS A 451 5.57 17.04 19.35
CA HIS A 451 5.55 16.86 20.81
C HIS A 451 5.18 15.43 21.20
N ALA A 452 4.27 14.78 20.49
CA ALA A 452 3.94 13.38 20.73
C ALA A 452 5.13 12.44 20.45
N LEU A 453 5.94 12.72 19.42
CA LEU A 453 7.17 11.98 19.15
C LEU A 453 8.20 12.08 20.28
N ASN A 454 8.25 13.21 21.00
CA ASN A 454 9.18 13.39 22.13
C ASN A 454 8.90 12.46 23.33
N MET A 455 7.75 11.76 23.33
CA MET A 455 7.43 10.74 24.35
C MET A 455 8.10 9.38 24.07
N GLU A 456 8.76 9.21 22.94
CA GLU A 456 9.37 7.96 22.50
C GLU A 456 10.17 7.23 23.58
N PRO A 457 11.04 7.89 24.39
CA PRO A 457 11.80 7.19 25.45
C PRO A 457 10.91 6.54 26.52
N GLN A 458 9.79 7.18 26.87
CA GLN A 458 8.85 6.65 27.87
C GLN A 458 8.08 5.45 27.29
N ILE A 459 7.69 5.54 26.02
CA ILE A 459 6.98 4.47 25.29
C ILE A 459 7.89 3.27 25.07
N ALA A 460 9.17 3.49 24.75
CA ALA A 460 10.16 2.43 24.63
C ALA A 460 10.33 1.63 25.95
N ALA A 461 10.26 2.31 27.09
CA ALA A 461 10.29 1.63 28.39
C ALA A 461 9.05 0.73 28.63
N TRP A 462 7.87 1.11 28.11
CA TRP A 462 6.69 0.25 28.16
C TRP A 462 6.82 -0.97 27.23
N ALA A 463 7.42 -0.80 26.07
CA ALA A 463 7.57 -1.84 25.06
C ALA A 463 8.24 -3.13 25.59
N GLU A 464 9.20 -3.01 26.53
CA GLU A 464 9.86 -4.15 27.18
C GLU A 464 8.86 -5.04 27.95
N ARG A 465 7.79 -4.44 28.48
CA ARG A 465 6.74 -5.19 29.20
C ARG A 465 5.83 -5.95 28.22
N PHE A 466 5.56 -5.36 27.06
CA PHE A 466 4.80 -6.01 26.00
C PHE A 466 5.56 -7.12 25.30
N ALA A 467 6.87 -7.03 25.20
CA ALA A 467 7.69 -7.98 24.45
C ALA A 467 7.51 -9.44 24.87
N ARG A 468 7.12 -9.69 26.12
CA ARG A 468 6.91 -11.04 26.67
C ARG A 468 5.46 -11.51 26.62
N LYS A 469 4.54 -10.65 26.21
CA LYS A 469 3.10 -10.96 26.16
C LYS A 469 2.73 -11.63 24.83
N SER A 470 1.72 -12.47 24.87
CA SER A 470 1.16 -13.13 23.68
C SER A 470 -0.08 -12.44 23.14
N SER A 471 -0.77 -11.66 23.99
CA SER A 471 -2.01 -10.96 23.65
C SER A 471 -1.99 -9.55 24.25
N ALA A 472 -2.79 -8.64 23.69
CA ALA A 472 -3.00 -7.29 24.19
C ALA A 472 -4.39 -6.78 23.77
N LEU A 473 -5.03 -5.98 24.62
CA LEU A 473 -6.25 -5.28 24.30
C LEU A 473 -5.99 -3.78 24.12
N PHE A 474 -6.73 -3.17 23.18
CA PHE A 474 -6.72 -1.73 22.97
C PHE A 474 -8.14 -1.18 23.17
N LEU A 475 -8.26 -0.10 23.91
CA LEU A 475 -9.55 0.51 24.23
C LEU A 475 -9.57 1.97 23.78
N GLY A 476 -10.64 2.33 23.09
CA GLY A 476 -10.96 3.71 22.73
C GLY A 476 -12.48 3.92 22.80
N ARG A 477 -12.92 5.18 22.79
CA ARG A 477 -14.34 5.54 22.68
C ARG A 477 -14.56 6.62 21.63
N GLY A 478 -15.75 6.58 20.98
CA GLY A 478 -16.11 7.57 19.98
C GLY A 478 -15.04 7.70 18.92
N LEU A 479 -14.59 8.91 18.69
CA LEU A 479 -13.59 9.28 17.68
C LEU A 479 -12.24 8.56 17.86
N HIS A 480 -11.92 8.08 19.05
CA HIS A 480 -10.65 7.39 19.36
C HIS A 480 -10.74 5.86 19.31
N TYR A 481 -11.90 5.28 19.07
CA TYR A 481 -12.00 3.83 18.87
C TYR A 481 -11.27 3.39 17.58
N PRO A 482 -11.40 4.06 16.42
CA PRO A 482 -10.60 3.72 15.24
C PRO A 482 -9.08 3.82 15.48
N ILE A 483 -8.63 4.71 16.37
CA ILE A 483 -7.21 4.82 16.72
C ILE A 483 -6.75 3.62 17.56
N ALA A 484 -7.61 3.11 18.43
CA ALA A 484 -7.35 1.85 19.15
C ALA A 484 -7.25 0.66 18.17
N LEU A 485 -8.13 0.60 17.15
CA LEU A 485 -8.05 -0.40 16.08
C LEU A 485 -6.72 -0.33 15.32
N GLU A 486 -6.28 0.88 14.96
CA GLU A 486 -5.00 1.10 14.28
C GLU A 486 -3.82 0.70 15.17
N GLY A 487 -3.82 1.03 16.46
CA GLY A 487 -2.80 0.61 17.41
C GLY A 487 -2.71 -0.90 17.55
N ALA A 488 -3.84 -1.58 17.68
CA ALA A 488 -3.91 -3.04 17.72
C ALA A 488 -3.41 -3.68 16.41
N LEU A 489 -3.77 -3.08 15.26
CA LEU A 489 -3.28 -3.53 13.94
C LEU A 489 -1.77 -3.41 13.85
N LYS A 490 -1.20 -2.24 14.17
CA LYS A 490 0.26 -2.03 14.14
C LYS A 490 0.99 -3.01 15.06
N LEU A 491 0.48 -3.23 16.29
CA LEU A 491 1.11 -4.17 17.20
C LEU A 491 1.11 -5.59 16.64
N LYS A 492 -0.02 -6.10 16.14
CA LYS A 492 -0.09 -7.46 15.58
C LYS A 492 0.76 -7.65 14.32
N GLU A 493 0.81 -6.66 13.43
CA GLU A 493 1.53 -6.75 12.16
C GLU A 493 3.03 -6.98 12.36
N ILE A 494 3.66 -6.24 13.26
CA ILE A 494 5.12 -6.21 13.38
C ILE A 494 5.67 -6.98 14.58
N THR A 495 4.83 -7.28 15.58
CA THR A 495 5.26 -8.02 16.79
C THR A 495 4.75 -9.44 16.85
N TYR A 496 3.70 -9.77 16.07
CA TYR A 496 2.96 -11.04 16.11
C TYR A 496 2.25 -11.32 17.45
N ILE A 497 2.07 -10.30 18.28
CA ILE A 497 1.20 -10.35 19.46
C ILE A 497 -0.26 -10.32 18.97
N HIS A 498 -1.10 -11.21 19.49
CA HIS A 498 -2.53 -11.17 19.19
C HIS A 498 -3.16 -9.93 19.86
N ALA A 499 -3.33 -8.86 19.10
CA ALA A 499 -3.86 -7.60 19.59
C ALA A 499 -5.23 -7.32 18.98
N GLU A 500 -6.20 -6.96 19.82
CA GLU A 500 -7.55 -6.57 19.42
C GLU A 500 -7.95 -5.25 20.04
N ALA A 501 -8.88 -4.55 19.38
CA ALA A 501 -9.40 -3.30 19.91
C ALA A 501 -10.92 -3.34 20.00
N TYR A 502 -11.45 -2.73 21.08
CA TYR A 502 -12.87 -2.62 21.33
C TYR A 502 -13.27 -1.18 21.69
N PRO A 503 -14.50 -0.76 21.35
CA PRO A 503 -15.08 0.37 22.04
C PRO A 503 -15.13 0.04 23.53
N ALA A 504 -14.56 0.87 24.40
CA ALA A 504 -14.41 0.53 25.81
C ALA A 504 -15.74 0.16 26.50
N GLY A 505 -16.86 0.69 25.99
CA GLY A 505 -18.20 0.33 26.47
C GLY A 505 -18.61 -1.12 26.18
N GLU A 506 -18.04 -1.76 25.15
CA GLU A 506 -18.34 -3.13 24.74
C GLU A 506 -17.63 -4.19 25.58
N LEU A 507 -16.70 -3.80 26.47
CA LEU A 507 -16.01 -4.76 27.35
C LEU A 507 -16.98 -5.70 28.07
N LYS A 508 -18.11 -5.19 28.55
CA LYS A 508 -19.12 -5.95 29.31
C LYS A 508 -19.84 -7.02 28.47
N HIS A 509 -19.77 -6.90 27.16
CA HIS A 509 -20.48 -7.76 26.22
C HIS A 509 -19.63 -8.92 25.68
N GLY A 510 -18.57 -9.28 26.43
CA GLY A 510 -17.72 -10.44 26.12
C GLY A 510 -16.23 -10.22 26.38
N PRO A 511 -15.58 -9.18 25.81
CA PRO A 511 -14.12 -9.01 25.86
C PRO A 511 -13.55 -8.96 27.26
N LEU A 512 -14.32 -8.54 28.27
CA LEU A 512 -13.89 -8.49 29.67
C LEU A 512 -13.52 -9.88 30.24
N ALA A 513 -14.01 -10.96 29.63
CA ALA A 513 -13.63 -12.33 29.97
C ALA A 513 -12.15 -12.65 29.69
N LEU A 514 -11.50 -11.88 28.81
CA LEU A 514 -10.10 -12.05 28.44
C LEU A 514 -9.14 -11.33 29.41
N VAL A 515 -9.67 -10.48 30.29
CA VAL A 515 -8.85 -9.64 31.16
C VAL A 515 -8.40 -10.44 32.38
N ASP A 516 -7.09 -10.55 32.52
CA ASP A 516 -6.38 -11.11 33.65
C ASP A 516 -5.06 -10.32 33.89
N GLU A 517 -4.20 -10.79 34.76
CA GLU A 517 -2.91 -10.16 35.10
C GLU A 517 -1.87 -10.25 33.96
N ASP A 518 -2.07 -11.15 33.00
CA ASP A 518 -1.18 -11.34 31.84
C ASP A 518 -1.60 -10.54 30.62
N MET A 519 -2.82 -10.00 30.59
CA MET A 519 -3.35 -9.22 29.49
C MET A 519 -3.08 -7.71 29.68
N PRO A 520 -2.10 -7.11 28.99
CA PRO A 520 -1.94 -5.66 28.98
C PRO A 520 -3.07 -4.99 28.21
N VAL A 521 -3.62 -3.93 28.78
CA VAL A 521 -4.72 -3.17 28.18
C VAL A 521 -4.26 -1.73 27.92
N VAL A 522 -4.11 -1.40 26.63
CA VAL A 522 -3.78 -0.04 26.18
C VAL A 522 -5.06 0.78 26.09
N VAL A 523 -5.06 1.95 26.71
CA VAL A 523 -6.24 2.84 26.74
C VAL A 523 -5.88 4.18 26.12
N ILE A 524 -6.66 4.60 25.13
CA ILE A 524 -6.60 5.95 24.58
C ILE A 524 -7.64 6.79 25.33
N ALA A 525 -7.17 7.76 26.11
CA ALA A 525 -7.96 8.51 27.07
C ALA A 525 -7.81 10.04 26.86
N PRO A 526 -8.35 10.58 25.75
CA PRO A 526 -8.34 12.01 25.50
C PRO A 526 -9.16 12.78 26.55
N ASN A 527 -8.81 14.05 26.76
CA ASN A 527 -9.56 14.94 27.64
C ASN A 527 -10.80 15.51 26.95
N ASP A 528 -11.74 14.61 26.61
CA ASP A 528 -13.00 14.93 25.95
C ASP A 528 -14.22 14.60 26.83
N SER A 529 -15.40 14.78 26.29
CA SER A 529 -16.69 14.52 27.00
C SER A 529 -16.89 13.05 27.39
N LEU A 530 -16.13 12.12 26.83
CA LEU A 530 -16.21 10.68 27.12
C LEU A 530 -15.19 10.21 28.15
N LEU A 531 -14.27 11.08 28.61
CA LEU A 531 -13.18 10.72 29.53
C LEU A 531 -13.67 10.00 30.79
N GLU A 532 -14.71 10.49 31.44
CA GLU A 532 -15.26 9.87 32.67
C GLU A 532 -15.85 8.47 32.38
N LYS A 533 -16.34 8.24 31.15
CA LYS A 533 -16.81 6.91 30.73
C LYS A 533 -15.64 5.96 30.49
N VAL A 534 -14.53 6.47 29.93
CA VAL A 534 -13.29 5.70 29.78
C VAL A 534 -12.75 5.31 31.14
N LYS A 535 -12.66 6.25 32.11
CA LYS A 535 -12.23 5.97 33.49
C LYS A 535 -13.08 4.87 34.13
N SER A 536 -14.39 4.90 33.97
CA SER A 536 -15.28 3.85 34.47
C SER A 536 -14.95 2.47 33.88
N ASN A 537 -14.69 2.39 32.57
CA ASN A 537 -14.29 1.14 31.95
C ASN A 537 -12.90 0.65 32.41
N MET A 538 -11.98 1.56 32.67
CA MET A 538 -10.68 1.22 33.27
C MET A 538 -10.83 0.57 34.66
N GLN A 539 -11.75 1.05 35.48
CA GLN A 539 -12.03 0.42 36.79
C GLN A 539 -12.53 -1.02 36.64
N GLU A 540 -13.30 -1.32 35.61
CA GLU A 540 -13.78 -2.67 35.32
C GLU A 540 -12.63 -3.62 34.98
N VAL A 541 -11.63 -3.14 34.21
CA VAL A 541 -10.39 -3.86 33.90
C VAL A 541 -9.57 -4.09 35.18
N ARG A 542 -9.36 -3.03 35.98
CA ARG A 542 -8.60 -3.11 37.25
C ARG A 542 -9.21 -4.08 38.26
N ALA A 543 -10.53 -4.08 38.38
CA ALA A 543 -11.25 -4.98 39.29
C ALA A 543 -11.02 -6.48 38.97
N ARG A 544 -10.47 -6.81 37.79
CA ARG A 544 -10.15 -8.16 37.32
C ARG A 544 -8.66 -8.44 37.20
N GLY A 545 -7.82 -7.57 37.81
CA GLY A 545 -6.38 -7.73 37.81
C GLY A 545 -5.67 -7.24 36.55
N GLY A 546 -6.39 -6.72 35.55
CA GLY A 546 -5.80 -6.24 34.30
C GLY A 546 -4.84 -5.08 34.50
N GLU A 547 -3.75 -5.02 33.75
CA GLU A 547 -2.75 -3.97 33.77
C GLU A 547 -3.05 -2.94 32.68
N LEU A 548 -3.13 -1.66 33.07
CA LEU A 548 -3.53 -0.56 32.20
C LEU A 548 -2.33 0.28 31.76
N PHE A 549 -2.24 0.56 30.45
CA PHE A 549 -1.26 1.43 29.82
C PHE A 549 -2.01 2.58 29.13
N VAL A 550 -2.04 3.74 29.77
CA VAL A 550 -2.95 4.84 29.43
C VAL A 550 -2.20 5.96 28.74
N PHE A 551 -2.60 6.26 27.51
CA PHE A 551 -2.21 7.49 26.84
C PHE A 551 -3.28 8.56 27.12
N ALA A 552 -2.97 9.50 27.99
CA ALA A 552 -3.89 10.53 28.47
C ALA A 552 -3.38 11.93 28.15
N ASP A 553 -4.26 12.84 27.77
CA ASP A 553 -3.88 14.22 27.50
C ASP A 553 -3.27 14.90 28.73
N GLN A 554 -2.29 15.77 28.52
CA GLN A 554 -1.53 16.45 29.57
C GLN A 554 -2.43 17.24 30.52
N ASP A 555 -3.53 17.78 30.04
CA ASP A 555 -4.52 18.57 30.78
C ASP A 555 -5.61 17.70 31.45
N SER A 556 -5.49 16.37 31.37
CA SER A 556 -6.37 15.44 32.08
C SER A 556 -5.90 15.18 33.52
N ASN A 557 -6.83 14.84 34.40
CA ASN A 557 -6.58 14.52 35.81
C ASN A 557 -6.33 13.00 36.03
N PHE A 558 -5.48 12.38 35.20
CA PHE A 558 -5.06 11.01 35.44
C PHE A 558 -3.94 10.95 36.48
N VAL A 559 -3.96 9.94 37.34
CA VAL A 559 -2.91 9.68 38.35
C VAL A 559 -2.45 8.23 38.17
N GLU A 560 -1.15 8.04 38.16
CA GLU A 560 -0.55 6.71 38.22
C GLU A 560 -0.91 6.02 39.53
N SER A 561 -1.14 4.72 39.47
CA SER A 561 -1.39 3.88 40.63
C SER A 561 -0.91 2.46 40.33
N GLU A 562 -0.94 1.58 41.32
CA GLU A 562 -0.58 0.18 41.11
C GLU A 562 -1.37 -0.43 39.95
N GLY A 563 -0.65 -0.95 38.91
CA GLY A 563 -1.21 -1.53 37.71
C GLY A 563 -1.87 -0.52 36.74
N VAL A 564 -1.66 0.80 36.94
CA VAL A 564 -2.07 1.86 36.01
C VAL A 564 -0.86 2.71 35.67
N HIS A 565 -0.36 2.55 34.45
CA HIS A 565 0.78 3.30 33.90
C HIS A 565 0.25 4.40 33.00
N VAL A 566 0.75 5.63 33.13
CA VAL A 566 0.24 6.77 32.37
C VAL A 566 1.39 7.46 31.64
N ILE A 567 1.27 7.59 30.32
CA ILE A 567 2.07 8.53 29.54
C ILE A 567 1.17 9.69 29.14
N ARG A 568 1.66 10.90 29.38
CA ARG A 568 0.91 12.11 29.07
C ARG A 568 1.21 12.57 27.66
N THR A 569 0.20 12.47 26.81
CA THR A 569 0.23 13.03 25.47
C THR A 569 0.20 14.57 25.52
N PRO A 570 0.50 15.27 24.43
CA PRO A 570 0.32 16.72 24.36
C PRO A 570 -1.10 17.13 24.80
N ARG A 571 -1.25 18.44 25.10
CA ARG A 571 -2.57 19.00 25.40
C ARG A 571 -3.57 18.64 24.30
N HIS A 572 -4.82 18.43 24.70
CA HIS A 572 -5.89 18.03 23.78
C HIS A 572 -5.95 18.88 22.51
N ALA A 573 -5.88 18.24 21.34
CA ALA A 573 -5.81 18.89 20.02
C ALA A 573 -7.20 19.10 19.38
N GLY A 574 -8.26 19.28 20.18
CA GLY A 574 -9.61 19.45 19.69
C GLY A 574 -10.08 18.28 18.83
N VAL A 575 -10.73 18.57 17.71
CA VAL A 575 -11.24 17.56 16.78
C VAL A 575 -10.14 16.76 16.08
N LEU A 576 -8.90 17.26 16.06
CA LEU A 576 -7.71 16.61 15.48
C LEU A 576 -6.96 15.70 16.47
N SER A 577 -7.46 15.56 17.71
CA SER A 577 -6.90 14.68 18.73
C SER A 577 -6.59 13.23 18.25
N PRO A 578 -7.39 12.60 17.36
CA PRO A 578 -7.07 11.28 16.81
C PRO A 578 -5.72 11.20 16.13
N VAL A 579 -5.31 12.25 15.39
CA VAL A 579 -4.01 12.28 14.70
C VAL A 579 -2.87 12.24 15.71
N VAL A 580 -2.96 13.02 16.79
CA VAL A 580 -1.95 13.09 17.85
C VAL A 580 -1.85 11.77 18.61
N HIS A 581 -3.00 11.15 18.96
CA HIS A 581 -3.05 9.87 19.68
C HIS A 581 -2.63 8.66 18.84
N THR A 582 -2.49 8.81 17.52
CA THR A 582 -1.91 7.78 16.65
C THR A 582 -0.42 7.57 16.91
N ILE A 583 0.32 8.62 17.21
CA ILE A 583 1.77 8.58 17.35
C ILE A 583 2.22 7.62 18.46
N PRO A 584 1.71 7.72 19.71
CA PRO A 584 2.14 6.83 20.78
C PRO A 584 1.82 5.35 20.52
N VAL A 585 0.73 5.01 19.86
CA VAL A 585 0.42 3.61 19.56
C VAL A 585 1.32 3.04 18.46
N GLN A 586 1.74 3.86 17.48
CA GLN A 586 2.73 3.47 16.48
C GLN A 586 4.12 3.25 17.13
N LEU A 587 4.56 4.15 17.98
CA LEU A 587 5.82 4.02 18.72
C LEU A 587 5.83 2.80 19.64
N LEU A 588 4.72 2.51 20.33
CA LEU A 588 4.59 1.32 21.17
C LEU A 588 4.77 0.04 20.33
N ALA A 589 4.11 -0.05 19.20
CA ALA A 589 4.24 -1.19 18.30
C ALA A 589 5.68 -1.34 17.78
N TYR A 590 6.30 -0.24 17.32
CA TYR A 590 7.67 -0.22 16.81
C TYR A 590 8.68 -0.71 17.86
N HIS A 591 8.68 -0.12 19.06
CA HIS A 591 9.63 -0.51 20.12
C HIS A 591 9.36 -1.92 20.66
N THR A 592 8.10 -2.36 20.71
CA THR A 592 7.79 -3.75 21.09
C THR A 592 8.36 -4.73 20.06
N ALA A 593 8.29 -4.42 18.76
CA ALA A 593 8.89 -5.23 17.71
C ALA A 593 10.41 -5.31 17.84
N LEU A 594 11.07 -4.19 18.16
CA LEU A 594 12.52 -4.16 18.44
C LEU A 594 12.88 -5.05 19.64
N ALA A 595 12.14 -4.95 20.73
CA ALA A 595 12.38 -5.74 21.94
C ALA A 595 12.14 -7.25 21.69
N ARG A 596 11.26 -7.61 20.76
CA ARG A 596 11.04 -9.00 20.31
C ARG A 596 12.03 -9.47 19.27
N GLY A 597 12.83 -8.59 18.66
CA GLY A 597 13.76 -8.92 17.57
C GLY A 597 13.06 -9.29 16.26
N THR A 598 11.84 -8.82 16.03
CA THR A 598 11.12 -9.03 14.77
C THR A 598 11.50 -7.99 13.72
N ASP A 599 11.31 -8.29 12.44
CA ASP A 599 11.56 -7.35 11.34
C ASP A 599 10.41 -6.34 11.26
N VAL A 600 10.70 -5.08 11.55
CA VAL A 600 9.68 -4.01 11.58
C VAL A 600 9.31 -3.50 10.20
N ASP A 601 10.24 -3.56 9.23
CA ASP A 601 10.01 -3.06 7.87
C ASP A 601 9.37 -4.11 6.97
N LYS A 602 9.71 -5.38 7.19
CA LYS A 602 9.26 -6.51 6.37
C LYS A 602 8.78 -7.66 7.27
N PRO A 603 7.66 -7.47 7.99
CA PRO A 603 7.11 -8.51 8.87
C PRO A 603 6.64 -9.72 8.05
N ARG A 604 6.79 -10.92 8.62
CA ARG A 604 6.41 -12.16 7.95
C ARG A 604 4.95 -12.14 7.48
N ASN A 605 4.68 -12.76 6.34
CA ASN A 605 3.34 -12.95 5.78
C ASN A 605 2.57 -11.65 5.46
N LEU A 606 3.26 -10.52 5.33
CA LEU A 606 2.66 -9.25 4.95
C LEU A 606 3.42 -8.60 3.80
N ALA A 607 2.70 -7.88 2.96
CA ALA A 607 3.24 -7.06 1.88
C ALA A 607 2.66 -5.63 1.95
N LYS A 608 3.43 -4.63 1.47
CA LYS A 608 3.05 -3.21 1.56
C LYS A 608 1.74 -2.89 0.86
N SER A 609 1.45 -3.54 -0.23
CA SER A 609 0.24 -3.31 -1.02
C SER A 609 -0.26 -4.63 -1.61
N VAL A 610 -1.56 -4.87 -1.58
CA VAL A 610 -2.20 -6.08 -2.10
C VAL A 610 -2.84 -5.76 -3.44
N THR A 611 -2.27 -6.28 -4.53
CA THR A 611 -2.73 -6.08 -5.92
C THR A 611 -3.22 -7.37 -6.57
N VAL A 612 -3.38 -8.41 -5.79
CA VAL A 612 -3.94 -9.71 -6.19
C VAL A 612 -4.95 -10.14 -5.15
N GLU A 613 -5.88 -10.97 -5.57
CA GLU A 613 -6.90 -11.59 -4.71
C GLU A 613 -6.34 -12.77 -3.93
#